data_50698d68bf611a89b149c540ab4f24e8
#
_entry.id   50698d68bf611a89b149c540ab4f24e8
#
_cell.length_a   1.000
_cell.length_b   1.000
_cell.length_c   1.000
_cell.angle_alpha   90.00
_cell.angle_beta   90.00
_cell.angle_gamma   90.00
#
_symmetry.space_group_name_H-M   'P 1'
#
loop_
_entity.id
_entity.type
_entity.pdbx_description
1 polymer ?
#
loop_
_entity_poly.entity_id
_entity_poly.type
_entity_poly.pdbx_seq_one_letter_code
_entity_poly.pdbx_strand_id
1 'polypeptide(L)'
;MKRMILYTLLVFVAIGFSACDDWLDREPKTFIDDEKAYSGKENITTIITNLYNRLPDTGAMYQGTGYFTELDEAMSGVGQNDLKGYANGYLEYYDYTLMRDINTHLSKLKNVTVLSEDEKSYYIAEARFIRAYVYFEMVKRMGGVPLITDVMVYDPSKDITTYEVPRSKEYEI
;
A
#
# COMPACT_ATOMS: atom_id res chain seq x y z
N MET A 1 46.48 50.56 0.60
CA MET A 1 45.02 50.59 0.45
C MET A 1 44.48 49.49 -0.45
N LYS A 2 44.87 49.36 -1.74
CA LYS A 2 44.32 48.32 -2.66
C LYS A 2 44.50 46.88 -2.17
N ARG A 3 45.62 46.52 -1.55
CA ARG A 3 45.84 45.15 -1.02
C ARG A 3 44.99 44.84 0.22
N MET A 4 44.71 45.80 1.08
CA MET A 4 43.81 45.61 2.23
C MET A 4 42.37 45.40 1.79
N ILE A 5 41.92 46.15 0.78
CA ILE A 5 40.58 45.97 0.22
C ILE A 5 40.43 44.56 -0.42
N LEU A 6 41.49 44.06 -1.05
CA LEU A 6 41.48 42.73 -1.64
C LEU A 6 41.37 41.63 -0.58
N TYR A 7 42.07 41.76 0.54
CA TYR A 7 41.99 40.78 1.63
C TYR A 7 40.66 40.82 2.38
N THR A 8 40.06 41.99 2.56
CA THR A 8 38.72 42.09 3.16
C THR A 8 37.66 41.50 2.25
N LEU A 9 37.78 41.67 0.95
CA LEU A 9 36.86 41.07 -0.03
C LEU A 9 36.97 39.53 -0.04
N LEU A 10 38.20 39.01 0.05
CA LEU A 10 38.48 37.56 0.08
C LEU A 10 37.93 36.87 1.33
N VAL A 11 38.05 37.55 2.49
CA VAL A 11 37.47 37.08 3.77
C VAL A 11 35.94 37.10 3.71
N PHE A 12 35.34 38.11 3.10
CA PHE A 12 33.88 38.19 2.97
C PHE A 12 33.31 37.11 2.05
N VAL A 13 34.00 36.75 0.96
CA VAL A 13 33.62 35.64 0.07
C VAL A 13 33.80 34.31 0.79
N ALA A 14 34.84 34.08 1.58
CA ALA A 14 35.07 32.85 2.32
C ALA A 14 33.98 32.57 3.38
N ILE A 15 33.47 33.62 4.05
CA ILE A 15 32.39 33.49 5.04
C ILE A 15 31.02 33.20 4.36
N GLY A 16 30.83 33.64 3.12
CA GLY A 16 29.58 33.43 2.38
C GLY A 16 29.34 31.98 1.94
N PHE A 17 30.36 31.12 1.88
CA PHE A 17 30.24 29.73 1.44
C PHE A 17 29.88 28.71 2.55
N SER A 18 29.89 29.11 3.83
CA SER A 18 29.63 28.18 4.94
C SER A 18 28.21 28.22 5.52
N ALA A 19 27.25 28.89 4.88
CA ALA A 19 25.97 29.24 5.53
C ALA A 19 24.74 28.45 5.05
N CYS A 20 24.86 27.39 4.23
CA CYS A 20 23.67 26.83 3.54
C CYS A 20 23.41 25.34 3.72
N ASP A 21 24.19 24.59 4.49
CA ASP A 21 23.95 23.13 4.59
C ASP A 21 22.67 22.78 5.40
N ASP A 22 22.44 23.45 6.50
CA ASP A 22 21.34 23.12 7.42
C ASP A 22 19.95 23.55 6.94
N TRP A 23 19.87 24.47 5.95
CA TRP A 23 18.59 24.99 5.46
C TRP A 23 17.97 24.16 4.34
N LEU A 24 18.78 23.41 3.61
CA LEU A 24 18.35 22.52 2.53
C LEU A 24 18.01 21.11 3.03
N ASP A 25 18.56 20.72 4.18
CA ASP A 25 18.37 19.38 4.76
C ASP A 25 17.16 19.36 5.72
N ARG A 26 16.03 19.87 5.25
CA ARG A 26 14.77 19.74 5.99
C ARG A 26 14.19 18.36 5.74
N GLU A 27 14.21 17.53 6.78
CA GLU A 27 13.34 16.32 6.78
C GLU A 27 11.90 16.75 6.44
N PRO A 28 11.29 16.19 5.40
CA PRO A 28 9.90 16.51 5.08
C PRO A 28 9.02 16.10 6.26
N LYS A 29 8.39 17.07 6.91
CA LYS A 29 7.52 16.86 8.09
C LYS A 29 6.33 15.94 7.81
N THR A 30 6.05 15.66 6.54
CA THR A 30 4.97 14.82 6.05
C THR A 30 5.43 13.40 5.70
N PHE A 31 6.72 13.10 5.74
CA PHE A 31 7.23 11.76 5.48
C PHE A 31 7.39 11.03 6.83
N ILE A 32 6.54 10.04 7.06
CA ILE A 32 6.70 9.14 8.20
C ILE A 32 7.62 8.03 7.72
N ASP A 33 8.87 8.06 8.18
CA ASP A 33 9.82 6.99 7.97
C ASP A 33 9.31 5.67 8.60
N ASP A 34 9.70 4.56 8.03
CA ASP A 34 9.36 3.21 8.52
C ASP A 34 9.65 3.06 10.02
N GLU A 35 10.75 3.62 10.51
CA GLU A 35 11.13 3.58 11.92
C GLU A 35 10.11 4.33 12.80
N LYS A 36 9.68 5.51 12.37
CA LYS A 36 8.65 6.30 13.06
C LYS A 36 7.27 5.64 12.96
N ALA A 37 6.96 5.00 11.84
CA ALA A 37 5.68 4.33 11.62
C ALA A 37 5.44 3.17 12.60
N TYR A 38 6.51 2.47 13.00
CA TYR A 38 6.43 1.34 13.93
C TYR A 38 6.96 1.65 15.34
N SER A 39 7.21 2.93 15.66
CA SER A 39 7.72 3.36 16.96
C SER A 39 6.67 3.44 18.07
N GLY A 40 5.39 3.34 17.74
CA GLY A 40 4.28 3.46 18.70
C GLY A 40 3.04 2.70 18.29
N LYS A 41 2.28 2.23 19.27
CA LYS A 41 1.03 1.50 19.06
C LYS A 41 0.00 2.29 18.24
N GLU A 42 -0.11 3.60 18.46
CA GLU A 42 -1.04 4.45 17.74
C GLU A 42 -0.75 4.51 16.24
N ASN A 43 0.53 4.58 15.88
CA ASN A 43 0.96 4.56 14.49
C ASN A 43 0.61 3.22 13.81
N ILE A 44 0.86 2.12 14.51
CA ILE A 44 0.53 0.76 14.04
C ILE A 44 -0.99 0.63 13.82
N THR A 45 -1.79 1.13 14.77
CA THR A 45 -3.26 1.17 14.64
C THR A 45 -3.68 2.00 13.42
N THR A 46 -3.02 3.12 13.17
CA THR A 46 -3.28 3.96 11.99
C THR A 46 -2.97 3.23 10.69
N ILE A 47 -1.88 2.47 10.64
CA ILE A 47 -1.54 1.65 9.46
C ILE A 47 -2.63 0.61 9.19
N ILE A 48 -3.04 -0.14 10.20
CA ILE A 48 -4.13 -1.13 10.09
C ILE A 48 -5.44 -0.47 9.62
N THR A 49 -5.79 0.68 10.20
CA THR A 49 -6.98 1.44 9.80
C THR A 49 -6.91 1.86 8.34
N ASN A 50 -5.73 2.26 7.87
CA ASN A 50 -5.51 2.60 6.46
C ASN A 50 -5.69 1.37 5.54
N LEU A 51 -5.22 0.20 5.97
CA LEU A 51 -5.43 -1.04 5.21
C LEU A 51 -6.93 -1.39 5.12
N TYR A 52 -7.69 -1.24 6.21
CA TYR A 52 -9.15 -1.41 6.20
C TYR A 52 -9.85 -0.43 5.25
N ASN A 53 -9.45 0.83 5.23
CA ASN A 53 -10.04 1.85 4.36
C ASN A 53 -9.81 1.59 2.87
N ARG A 54 -8.86 0.74 2.54
CA ARG A 54 -8.55 0.34 1.15
C ARG A 54 -9.21 -0.97 0.73
N LEU A 55 -9.96 -1.61 1.62
CA LEU A 55 -10.73 -2.79 1.25
C LEU A 55 -11.76 -2.44 0.17
N PRO A 56 -12.00 -3.34 -0.79
CA PRO A 56 -13.01 -3.09 -1.81
C PRO A 56 -14.36 -2.82 -1.16
N ASP A 57 -14.92 -1.66 -1.49
CA ASP A 57 -16.21 -1.24 -0.95
C ASP A 57 -17.32 -2.08 -1.57
N THR A 58 -17.90 -2.94 -0.74
CA THR A 58 -19.11 -3.67 -1.11
C THR A 58 -20.37 -2.80 -0.99
N GLY A 59 -20.27 -1.63 -0.35
CA GLY A 59 -21.38 -0.68 -0.19
C GLY A 59 -21.81 -0.06 -1.51
N ALA A 60 -20.91 0.09 -2.48
CA ALA A 60 -21.24 0.47 -3.84
C ALA A 60 -22.16 -0.57 -4.54
N MET A 61 -22.15 -1.80 -4.09
CA MET A 61 -23.09 -2.83 -4.52
C MET A 61 -24.56 -2.50 -4.19
N TYR A 62 -24.79 -1.74 -3.10
CA TYR A 62 -26.13 -1.41 -2.63
C TYR A 62 -26.59 0.01 -3.02
N GLN A 63 -25.66 0.87 -3.43
CA GLN A 63 -25.96 2.26 -3.79
C GLN A 63 -26.13 2.50 -5.29
N GLY A 64 -25.66 1.57 -6.10
CA GLY A 64 -25.83 1.63 -7.56
C GLY A 64 -26.79 0.56 -8.05
N THR A 65 -27.44 0.85 -9.15
CA THR A 65 -28.38 -0.06 -9.83
C THR A 65 -27.71 -1.29 -10.43
N GLY A 66 -26.41 -1.54 -10.12
CA GLY A 66 -25.57 -2.41 -10.92
C GLY A 66 -25.65 -3.90 -10.59
N TYR A 67 -25.54 -4.30 -9.33
CA TYR A 67 -25.21 -5.70 -9.06
C TYR A 67 -26.42 -6.66 -9.03
N PHE A 68 -27.52 -6.27 -8.41
CA PHE A 68 -28.73 -7.11 -8.37
C PHE A 68 -29.51 -7.07 -9.68
N THR A 69 -29.36 -5.98 -10.45
CA THR A 69 -30.01 -5.82 -11.76
C THR A 69 -29.23 -6.49 -12.88
N GLU A 70 -28.00 -6.92 -12.63
CA GLU A 70 -27.17 -7.72 -13.53
C GLU A 70 -27.38 -9.23 -13.33
N LEU A 71 -28.04 -9.58 -12.24
CA LEU A 71 -28.58 -10.90 -11.97
C LEU A 71 -30.08 -10.88 -12.28
N ASP A 72 -30.67 -12.02 -12.57
CA ASP A 72 -32.13 -12.16 -12.79
C ASP A 72 -32.97 -12.03 -11.49
N GLU A 73 -32.31 -11.64 -10.38
CA GLU A 73 -32.96 -11.49 -9.06
C GLU A 73 -33.63 -10.12 -8.85
N ALA A 74 -33.28 -9.10 -9.64
CA ALA A 74 -33.86 -7.76 -9.51
C ALA A 74 -33.93 -7.02 -10.85
N MET A 75 -34.88 -6.09 -10.96
CA MET A 75 -34.97 -5.13 -12.06
C MET A 75 -34.81 -3.69 -11.52
N SER A 76 -34.02 -2.88 -12.22
CA SER A 76 -33.96 -1.45 -11.91
C SER A 76 -35.28 -0.78 -12.24
N GLY A 77 -35.88 -0.07 -11.26
CA GLY A 77 -37.02 0.78 -11.48
C GLY A 77 -36.70 2.10 -12.19
N VAL A 78 -35.43 2.43 -12.35
CA VAL A 78 -34.94 3.68 -12.94
C VAL A 78 -33.78 3.37 -13.87
N GLY A 79 -34.01 3.38 -15.16
CA GLY A 79 -32.95 3.24 -16.17
C GLY A 79 -32.81 1.83 -16.76
N GLN A 80 -31.77 1.65 -17.53
CA GLN A 80 -31.58 0.47 -18.37
C GLN A 80 -31.26 -0.79 -17.56
N ASN A 81 -32.09 -1.81 -17.72
CA ASN A 81 -31.77 -3.18 -17.37
C ASN A 81 -30.87 -3.75 -18.49
N ASP A 82 -29.63 -3.40 -18.46
CA ASP A 82 -28.67 -3.93 -19.40
C ASP A 82 -28.14 -5.26 -18.88
N LEU A 83 -28.80 -6.34 -19.25
CA LEU A 83 -28.18 -7.67 -19.34
C LEU A 83 -27.11 -7.63 -20.43
N LYS A 84 -26.16 -6.72 -20.29
CA LYS A 84 -25.02 -6.60 -21.21
C LYS A 84 -24.09 -7.76 -20.96
N GLY A 85 -23.72 -8.44 -22.03
CA GLY A 85 -22.61 -9.34 -21.98
C GLY A 85 -21.41 -8.64 -21.37
N TYR A 86 -20.80 -9.25 -20.36
CA TYR A 86 -19.64 -8.70 -19.66
C TYR A 86 -18.52 -8.46 -20.66
N ALA A 87 -18.10 -7.20 -20.78
CA ALA A 87 -16.87 -6.88 -21.52
C ALA A 87 -15.66 -7.50 -20.78
N ASN A 88 -14.62 -7.85 -21.55
CA ASN A 88 -13.36 -8.28 -20.94
C ASN A 88 -12.88 -7.19 -19.95
N GLY A 89 -12.54 -7.60 -18.73
CA GLY A 89 -12.13 -6.70 -17.65
C GLY A 89 -13.29 -6.09 -16.84
N TYR A 90 -14.53 -6.41 -17.16
CA TYR A 90 -15.66 -6.02 -16.31
C TYR A 90 -15.56 -6.71 -14.95
N LEU A 91 -15.66 -5.92 -13.87
CA LEU A 91 -15.44 -6.36 -12.48
C LEU A 91 -14.03 -6.87 -12.19
N GLU A 92 -13.06 -6.63 -13.08
CA GLU A 92 -11.67 -6.99 -12.82
C GLU A 92 -11.18 -6.31 -11.53
N TYR A 93 -10.59 -7.10 -10.65
CA TYR A 93 -10.05 -6.62 -9.39
C TYR A 93 -8.72 -7.31 -9.08
N TYR A 94 -7.64 -6.55 -9.20
CA TYR A 94 -6.30 -6.96 -8.82
C TYR A 94 -5.66 -5.84 -8.00
N ASP A 95 -5.52 -6.02 -6.69
CA ASP A 95 -4.84 -5.03 -5.85
C ASP A 95 -3.57 -5.60 -5.21
N TYR A 96 -2.57 -5.85 -6.05
CA TYR A 96 -1.26 -6.28 -5.57
C TYR A 96 -0.48 -5.17 -4.88
N THR A 97 -0.86 -3.91 -5.04
CA THR A 97 -0.30 -2.80 -4.27
C THR A 97 -0.72 -2.91 -2.81
N LEU A 98 -2.01 -3.11 -2.55
CA LEU A 98 -2.51 -3.35 -1.20
C LEU A 98 -1.91 -4.63 -0.61
N MET A 99 -1.78 -5.71 -1.41
CA MET A 99 -1.13 -6.95 -0.99
C MET A 99 0.32 -6.75 -0.55
N ARG A 100 1.08 -5.95 -1.30
CA ARG A 100 2.45 -5.61 -0.94
C ARG A 100 2.52 -4.86 0.38
N ASP A 101 1.62 -3.88 0.58
CA ASP A 101 1.57 -3.10 1.81
C ASP A 101 1.20 -3.97 3.01
N ILE A 102 0.24 -4.87 2.87
CA ILE A 102 -0.13 -5.85 3.91
C ILE A 102 1.06 -6.77 4.24
N ASN A 103 1.74 -7.32 3.23
CA ASN A 103 2.88 -8.20 3.44
C ASN A 103 4.05 -7.45 4.10
N THR A 104 4.28 -6.19 3.71
CA THR A 104 5.27 -5.32 4.34
C THR A 104 4.92 -5.09 5.80
N HIS A 105 3.66 -4.76 6.11
CA HIS A 105 3.19 -4.57 7.47
C HIS A 105 3.37 -5.84 8.32
N LEU A 106 2.98 -7.01 7.79
CA LEU A 106 3.18 -8.29 8.46
C LEU A 106 4.67 -8.60 8.74
N SER A 107 5.54 -8.27 7.80
CA SER A 107 6.98 -8.43 7.97
C SER A 107 7.54 -7.52 9.07
N LYS A 108 7.11 -6.27 9.11
CA LYS A 108 7.55 -5.28 10.11
C LYS A 108 7.03 -5.61 11.51
N LEU A 109 5.77 -6.04 11.65
CA LEU A 109 5.17 -6.42 12.94
C LEU A 109 5.95 -7.49 13.68
N LYS A 110 6.61 -8.41 12.99
CA LYS A 110 7.43 -9.45 13.61
C LYS A 110 8.55 -8.88 14.48
N ASN A 111 9.09 -7.73 14.10
CA ASN A 111 10.25 -7.10 14.72
C ASN A 111 9.90 -5.93 15.66
N VAL A 112 8.62 -5.60 15.82
CA VAL A 112 8.17 -4.51 16.68
C VAL A 112 8.40 -4.86 18.15
N THR A 113 8.96 -3.92 18.91
CA THR A 113 9.24 -4.09 20.34
C THR A 113 8.31 -3.28 21.24
N VAL A 114 7.54 -2.35 20.68
CA VAL A 114 6.62 -1.46 21.43
C VAL A 114 5.28 -2.11 21.77
N LEU A 115 5.02 -3.32 21.27
CA LEU A 115 3.82 -4.10 21.54
C LEU A 115 4.16 -5.30 22.43
N SER A 116 3.23 -5.67 23.29
CA SER A 116 3.26 -6.99 23.95
C SER A 116 3.07 -8.12 22.92
N GLU A 117 3.44 -9.34 23.25
CA GLU A 117 3.26 -10.49 22.34
C GLU A 117 1.79 -10.75 22.01
N ASP A 118 0.89 -10.53 22.95
CA ASP A 118 -0.56 -10.66 22.73
C ASP A 118 -1.07 -9.58 21.75
N GLU A 119 -0.67 -8.32 21.92
CA GLU A 119 -1.02 -7.24 21.00
C GLU A 119 -0.43 -7.47 19.61
N LYS A 120 0.83 -7.92 19.55
CA LYS A 120 1.48 -8.26 18.30
C LYS A 120 0.72 -9.37 17.56
N SER A 121 0.34 -10.43 18.29
CA SER A 121 -0.45 -11.54 17.73
C SER A 121 -1.80 -11.07 17.21
N TYR A 122 -2.45 -10.15 17.93
CA TYR A 122 -3.71 -9.54 17.52
C TYR A 122 -3.56 -8.76 16.19
N TYR A 123 -2.59 -7.84 16.08
CA TYR A 123 -2.37 -7.08 14.85
C TYR A 123 -1.94 -7.95 13.66
N ILE A 124 -1.14 -9.00 13.92
CA ILE A 124 -0.79 -9.99 12.89
C ILE A 124 -2.04 -10.72 12.39
N ALA A 125 -2.94 -11.11 13.30
CA ALA A 125 -4.18 -11.78 12.92
C ALA A 125 -5.09 -10.87 12.10
N GLU A 126 -5.23 -9.59 12.48
CA GLU A 126 -5.98 -8.59 11.71
C GLU A 126 -5.40 -8.40 10.30
N ALA A 127 -4.10 -8.19 10.18
CA ALA A 127 -3.45 -8.01 8.87
C ALA A 127 -3.59 -9.27 7.99
N ARG A 128 -3.54 -10.46 8.57
CA ARG A 128 -3.78 -11.71 7.86
C ARG A 128 -5.23 -11.85 7.40
N PHE A 129 -6.18 -11.39 8.23
CA PHE A 129 -7.59 -11.36 7.85
C PHE A 129 -7.82 -10.43 6.65
N ILE A 130 -7.28 -9.21 6.68
CA ILE A 130 -7.36 -8.26 5.57
C ILE A 130 -6.78 -8.89 4.30
N ARG A 131 -5.62 -9.54 4.40
CA ARG A 131 -4.99 -10.22 3.27
C ARG A 131 -5.88 -11.31 2.67
N ALA A 132 -6.45 -12.15 3.52
CA ALA A 132 -7.35 -13.21 3.08
C ALA A 132 -8.61 -12.65 2.41
N TYR A 133 -9.18 -11.56 2.95
CA TYR A 133 -10.33 -10.90 2.37
C TYR A 133 -10.04 -10.33 0.98
N VAL A 134 -8.90 -9.66 0.80
CA VAL A 134 -8.50 -9.11 -0.51
C VAL A 134 -8.28 -10.24 -1.52
N TYR A 135 -7.64 -11.34 -1.14
CA TYR A 135 -7.52 -12.52 -2.01
C TYR A 135 -8.87 -13.10 -2.37
N PHE A 136 -9.77 -13.24 -1.40
CA PHE A 136 -11.12 -13.73 -1.67
C PHE A 136 -11.86 -12.86 -2.69
N GLU A 137 -11.78 -11.54 -2.58
CA GLU A 137 -12.36 -10.61 -3.55
C GLU A 137 -11.72 -10.73 -4.94
N MET A 138 -10.42 -10.97 -5.03
CA MET A 138 -9.76 -11.25 -6.31
C MET A 138 -10.22 -12.57 -6.91
N VAL A 139 -10.20 -13.65 -6.12
CA VAL A 139 -10.59 -15.00 -6.60
C VAL A 139 -12.04 -15.04 -7.03
N LYS A 140 -12.93 -14.43 -6.27
CA LYS A 140 -14.36 -14.38 -6.58
C LYS A 140 -14.64 -13.81 -7.97
N ARG A 141 -13.80 -12.88 -8.44
CA ARG A 141 -13.96 -12.20 -9.72
C ARG A 141 -13.11 -12.78 -10.84
N MET A 142 -11.90 -13.22 -10.51
CA MET A 142 -10.87 -13.55 -11.50
C MET A 142 -10.53 -15.04 -11.55
N GLY A 143 -11.09 -15.85 -10.65
CA GLY A 143 -10.66 -17.23 -10.46
C GLY A 143 -9.27 -17.28 -9.80
N GLY A 144 -8.46 -18.31 -10.06
CA GLY A 144 -7.14 -18.45 -9.48
C GLY A 144 -6.23 -17.23 -9.76
N VAL A 145 -5.49 -16.78 -8.77
CA VAL A 145 -4.59 -15.63 -8.84
C VAL A 145 -3.21 -15.99 -8.28
N PRO A 146 -2.13 -15.29 -8.65
CA PRO A 146 -0.82 -15.47 -8.03
C PRO A 146 -0.88 -15.21 -6.52
N LEU A 147 -0.52 -16.22 -5.71
CA LEU A 147 -0.52 -16.12 -4.26
C LEU A 147 0.84 -15.62 -3.77
N ILE A 148 0.90 -14.35 -3.36
CA ILE A 148 2.12 -13.68 -2.88
C ILE A 148 1.93 -13.36 -1.40
N THR A 149 2.64 -14.08 -0.53
CA THR A 149 2.54 -13.96 0.94
C THR A 149 3.71 -13.22 1.57
N ASP A 150 4.75 -12.95 0.79
CA ASP A 150 5.98 -12.33 1.24
C ASP A 150 6.27 -11.03 0.48
N VAL A 151 7.16 -10.21 1.03
CA VAL A 151 7.63 -8.99 0.37
C VAL A 151 8.62 -9.36 -0.73
N MET A 152 8.24 -9.14 -1.97
CA MET A 152 9.15 -9.32 -3.10
C MET A 152 9.98 -8.05 -3.31
N VAL A 153 11.30 -8.19 -3.24
CA VAL A 153 12.25 -7.12 -3.52
C VAL A 153 12.89 -7.38 -4.88
N TYR A 154 12.73 -6.42 -5.78
CA TYR A 154 13.34 -6.51 -7.11
C TYR A 154 14.86 -6.35 -7.01
N ASP A 155 15.58 -7.30 -7.58
CA ASP A 155 17.05 -7.31 -7.72
C ASP A 155 17.38 -7.28 -9.21
N PRO A 156 17.94 -6.18 -9.74
CA PRO A 156 18.23 -6.04 -11.16
C PRO A 156 19.29 -7.02 -11.68
N SER A 157 20.01 -7.70 -10.79
CA SER A 157 21.01 -8.73 -11.18
C SER A 157 20.36 -10.08 -11.48
N LYS A 158 19.09 -10.28 -11.13
CA LYS A 158 18.35 -11.54 -11.34
C LYS A 158 17.50 -11.48 -12.59
N ASP A 159 17.30 -12.63 -13.20
CA ASP A 159 16.36 -12.77 -14.30
C ASP A 159 14.94 -12.46 -13.84
N ILE A 160 14.17 -11.73 -14.65
CA ILE A 160 12.79 -11.33 -14.35
C ILE A 160 11.88 -12.54 -14.12
N THR A 161 12.14 -13.65 -14.77
CA THR A 161 11.40 -14.90 -14.62
C THR A 161 11.46 -15.48 -13.20
N THR A 162 12.48 -15.08 -12.41
CA THR A 162 12.62 -15.48 -10.99
C THR A 162 11.47 -14.93 -10.13
N TYR A 163 10.82 -13.86 -10.59
CA TYR A 163 9.73 -13.19 -9.90
C TYR A 163 8.34 -13.62 -10.38
N GLU A 164 8.29 -14.53 -11.36
CA GLU A 164 7.02 -15.05 -11.85
C GLU A 164 6.39 -15.99 -10.83
N VAL A 165 5.18 -15.66 -10.40
CA VAL A 165 4.36 -16.49 -9.52
C VAL A 165 3.20 -17.02 -10.35
N PRO A 166 3.06 -18.34 -10.52
CA PRO A 166 1.95 -18.92 -11.27
C PRO A 166 0.62 -18.66 -10.57
N ARG A 167 -0.46 -18.66 -11.34
CA ARG A 167 -1.82 -18.60 -10.77
C ARG A 167 -2.06 -19.86 -9.94
N SER A 168 -2.46 -19.67 -8.70
CA SER A 168 -2.95 -20.76 -7.85
C SER A 168 -4.32 -21.22 -8.31
N LYS A 169 -4.69 -22.43 -7.97
CA LYS A 169 -6.07 -22.86 -8.12
C LYS A 169 -6.95 -22.18 -7.07
N GLU A 170 -8.22 -21.96 -7.40
CA GLU A 170 -9.17 -21.23 -6.56
C GLU A 170 -9.27 -21.79 -5.14
N TYR A 171 -9.18 -23.11 -5.00
CA TYR A 171 -9.28 -23.80 -3.71
C TYR A 171 -7.94 -23.87 -2.93
N GLU A 172 -6.87 -23.29 -3.45
CA GLU A 172 -5.56 -23.23 -2.80
C GLU A 172 -5.35 -21.90 -2.08
N ILE A 173 -6.28 -20.95 -2.25
CA ILE A 173 -6.23 -19.60 -1.67
C ILE A 173 -7.17 -19.52 -0.48
#